data_e6789d5b1b90118a9590d18b81c47c75
#
_entry.id   e6789d5b1b90118a9590d18b81c47c75
#
_cell.length_a   1.000
_cell.length_b   1.000
_cell.length_c   1.000
_cell.angle_alpha   90.00
_cell.angle_beta   90.00
_cell.angle_gamma   90.00
#
_symmetry.space_group_name_H-M   'P 1'
#
loop_
_entity.id
_entity.type
_entity.pdbx_description
1 polymer ?
#
loop_
_entity_poly.entity_id
_entity_poly.type
_entity_poly.pdbx_seq_one_letter_code
_entity_poly.pdbx_strand_id
1 'polypeptide(L)'
;MMSIVIVVLVVAVVLFVVFFGAGKMSKPLSSVNNAALDSVASVNGVPIPRASFDAQLAIATTTYKTQGVDVADATKLAAIRTQVLNDLINNELVAQGVKSSGTLADDAEVETQFQNILKQSGGADKLKAQMTAANLTEAKLKDNITKQLTIQKFLLKNVDISTATSSDAEIKKFYDDNTKGLKTPPKLKDVKEQIRQQIITNKQQQLINAFLTALRAKSDVKTSF
;
A
#
# COMPACT_ATOMS: atom_id res chain seq x y z
N MET A 1 5.17 -25.08 1.48
CA MET A 1 6.14 -23.99 1.69
C MET A 1 5.79 -22.70 0.92
N MET A 2 4.53 -22.51 0.57
CA MET A 2 4.04 -21.33 -0.19
C MET A 2 3.54 -20.17 0.69
N SER A 3 3.58 -20.33 2.02
CA SER A 3 2.94 -19.37 2.94
C SER A 3 3.83 -18.21 3.42
N ILE A 4 5.14 -18.25 3.19
CA ILE A 4 6.07 -17.26 3.80
C ILE A 4 6.18 -16.00 2.96
N VAL A 5 6.03 -16.08 1.64
CA VAL A 5 6.14 -14.91 0.73
C VAL A 5 4.96 -13.94 0.86
N ILE A 6 3.77 -14.47 1.16
CA ILE A 6 2.55 -13.66 1.37
C ILE A 6 2.66 -12.81 2.65
N VAL A 7 3.34 -13.31 3.68
CA VAL A 7 3.49 -12.64 4.98
C VAL A 7 4.32 -11.35 4.91
N VAL A 8 5.35 -11.29 4.05
CA VAL A 8 6.22 -10.11 3.95
C VAL A 8 5.52 -8.94 3.25
N LEU A 9 4.71 -9.21 2.22
CA LEU A 9 3.87 -8.17 1.58
C LEU A 9 2.78 -7.65 2.53
N VAL A 10 2.21 -8.54 3.35
CA VAL A 10 1.17 -8.21 4.33
C VAL A 10 1.71 -7.33 5.47
N VAL A 11 2.92 -7.58 5.95
CA VAL A 11 3.52 -6.79 7.06
C VAL A 11 3.84 -5.36 6.62
N ALA A 12 4.33 -5.15 5.40
CA ALA A 12 4.59 -3.80 4.89
C ALA A 12 3.29 -2.98 4.71
N VAL A 13 2.20 -3.64 4.30
CA VAL A 13 0.89 -2.99 4.12
C VAL A 13 0.18 -2.79 5.46
N VAL A 14 0.35 -3.68 6.45
CA VAL A 14 -0.25 -3.53 7.80
C VAL A 14 0.36 -2.34 8.55
N LEU A 15 1.66 -2.10 8.45
CA LEU A 15 2.28 -0.90 9.02
C LEU A 15 1.79 0.38 8.35
N PHE A 16 1.48 0.33 7.05
CA PHE A 16 0.93 1.45 6.31
C PHE A 16 -0.52 1.78 6.72
N VAL A 17 -1.36 0.77 6.98
CA VAL A 17 -2.77 0.96 7.37
C VAL A 17 -2.93 1.40 8.83
N VAL A 18 -2.09 0.92 9.74
CA VAL A 18 -2.12 1.34 11.17
C VAL A 18 -1.74 2.82 11.33
N PHE A 19 -0.89 3.35 10.44
CA PHE A 19 -0.52 4.78 10.47
C PHE A 19 -1.56 5.72 9.82
N PHE A 20 -2.46 5.19 8.98
CA PHE A 20 -3.39 5.98 8.16
C PHE A 20 -4.81 6.15 8.73
N GLY A 21 -5.11 5.56 9.91
CA GLY A 21 -6.49 5.45 10.42
C GLY A 21 -7.00 6.55 11.35
N ALA A 22 -6.21 7.54 11.75
CA ALA A 22 -6.58 8.49 12.79
C ALA A 22 -7.11 9.86 12.29
N GLY A 23 -7.60 9.93 11.07
CA GLY A 23 -8.35 11.10 10.61
C GLY A 23 -9.76 11.09 11.20
N LYS A 24 -10.12 12.07 12.04
CA LYS A 24 -11.50 12.31 12.48
C LYS A 24 -12.40 12.34 11.25
N MET A 25 -13.27 11.34 11.10
CA MET A 25 -14.37 11.41 10.14
C MET A 25 -15.27 12.57 10.54
N SER A 26 -15.15 13.67 9.84
CA SER A 26 -16.16 14.74 9.84
C SER A 26 -17.49 14.11 9.44
N LYS A 27 -18.59 14.57 10.09
CA LYS A 27 -19.97 14.18 9.82
C LYS A 27 -20.27 14.12 8.30
N PRO A 28 -21.21 13.28 7.86
CA PRO A 28 -21.64 13.31 6.47
C PRO A 28 -22.15 14.72 6.15
N LEU A 29 -21.39 15.46 5.35
CA LEU A 29 -21.83 16.71 4.79
C LEU A 29 -22.89 16.40 3.74
N SER A 30 -24.15 16.72 4.09
CA SER A 30 -25.21 16.89 3.12
C SER A 30 -24.87 18.10 2.26
N SER A 31 -24.18 17.90 1.16
CA SER A 31 -24.28 18.72 -0.06
C SER A 31 -23.39 18.15 -1.16
N VAL A 32 -24.01 17.46 -2.07
CA VAL A 32 -23.38 16.82 -3.24
C VAL A 32 -22.75 17.85 -4.20
N ASN A 33 -23.08 19.14 -4.06
CA ASN A 33 -22.61 20.18 -4.97
C ASN A 33 -21.27 20.85 -4.62
N ASN A 34 -20.76 20.75 -3.38
CA ASN A 34 -19.49 21.36 -3.01
C ASN A 34 -18.27 20.41 -3.11
N ALA A 35 -18.48 19.09 -3.09
CA ALA A 35 -17.39 18.12 -3.15
C ALA A 35 -16.68 18.10 -4.51
N ALA A 36 -17.38 18.42 -5.59
CA ALA A 36 -16.80 18.51 -6.93
C ALA A 36 -15.95 19.78 -7.11
N LEU A 37 -16.26 20.85 -6.37
CA LEU A 37 -15.56 22.14 -6.46
C LEU A 37 -14.23 22.14 -5.68
N ASP A 38 -14.08 21.25 -4.69
CA ASP A 38 -12.87 21.12 -3.87
C ASP A 38 -12.25 19.72 -4.01
N SER A 39 -12.13 19.24 -5.24
CA SER A 39 -11.47 17.99 -5.58
C SER A 39 -10.15 18.24 -6.30
N VAL A 40 -9.16 17.37 -6.05
CA VAL A 40 -7.86 17.39 -6.76
C VAL A 40 -7.86 16.51 -8.00
N ALA A 41 -8.79 15.57 -8.08
CA ALA A 41 -9.02 14.68 -9.22
C ALA A 41 -10.42 14.07 -9.17
N SER A 42 -10.82 13.41 -10.25
CA SER A 42 -11.94 12.48 -10.26
C SER A 42 -11.61 11.21 -11.03
N VAL A 43 -12.23 10.10 -10.65
CA VAL A 43 -12.09 8.78 -11.29
C VAL A 43 -13.48 8.27 -11.63
N ASN A 44 -13.80 8.15 -12.92
CA ASN A 44 -15.13 7.75 -13.40
C ASN A 44 -16.27 8.58 -12.77
N GLY A 45 -16.02 9.88 -12.61
CA GLY A 45 -16.98 10.82 -12.00
C GLY A 45 -16.97 10.84 -10.46
N VAL A 46 -16.25 9.96 -9.78
CA VAL A 46 -16.09 9.98 -8.31
C VAL A 46 -14.99 10.98 -7.93
N PRO A 47 -15.27 12.04 -7.18
CA PRO A 47 -14.29 13.06 -6.83
C PRO A 47 -13.32 12.54 -5.75
N ILE A 48 -12.04 12.91 -5.88
CA ILE A 48 -11.01 12.75 -4.84
C ILE A 48 -10.91 14.09 -4.09
N PRO A 49 -11.39 14.17 -2.83
CA PRO A 49 -11.42 15.42 -2.08
C PRO A 49 -10.02 15.98 -1.83
N ARG A 50 -9.87 17.30 -1.93
CA ARG A 50 -8.64 18.01 -1.56
C ARG A 50 -8.21 17.72 -0.12
N ALA A 51 -9.15 17.67 0.81
CA ALA A 51 -8.88 17.35 2.21
C ALA A 51 -8.20 15.98 2.38
N SER A 52 -8.59 14.98 1.58
CA SER A 52 -7.93 13.66 1.58
C SER A 52 -6.50 13.74 1.03
N PHE A 53 -6.31 14.51 -0.04
CA PHE A 53 -5.00 14.73 -0.61
C PHE A 53 -4.08 15.47 0.37
N ASP A 54 -4.52 16.55 0.99
CA ASP A 54 -3.73 17.34 1.93
C ASP A 54 -3.34 16.52 3.17
N ALA A 55 -4.26 15.70 3.70
CA ALA A 55 -3.96 14.78 4.79
C ALA A 55 -2.88 13.75 4.41
N GLN A 56 -2.97 13.15 3.24
CA GLN A 56 -1.98 12.19 2.75
C GLN A 56 -0.63 12.86 2.47
N LEU A 57 -0.65 14.07 1.90
CA LEU A 57 0.56 14.84 1.64
C LEU A 57 1.30 15.20 2.94
N ALA A 58 0.57 15.58 3.99
CA ALA A 58 1.16 15.88 5.30
C ALA A 58 1.88 14.65 5.89
N ILE A 59 1.28 13.46 5.76
CA ILE A 59 1.89 12.21 6.21
C ILE A 59 3.11 11.86 5.36
N ALA A 60 2.98 11.92 4.03
CA ALA A 60 4.07 11.63 3.11
C ALA A 60 5.27 12.56 3.35
N THR A 61 5.06 13.87 3.45
CA THR A 61 6.13 14.85 3.71
C THR A 61 6.82 14.60 5.06
N THR A 62 6.06 14.25 6.10
CA THR A 62 6.63 13.87 7.40
C THR A 62 7.52 12.63 7.27
N THR A 63 7.04 11.59 6.58
CA THR A 63 7.78 10.35 6.35
C THR A 63 9.07 10.60 5.56
N TYR A 64 9.00 11.34 4.46
CA TYR A 64 10.18 11.68 3.65
C TYR A 64 11.19 12.53 4.44
N LYS A 65 10.71 13.47 5.27
CA LYS A 65 11.57 14.27 6.17
C LYS A 65 12.32 13.39 7.17
N THR A 66 11.66 12.39 7.76
CA THR A 66 12.32 11.44 8.69
C THR A 66 13.34 10.54 7.98
N GLN A 67 13.21 10.34 6.67
CA GLN A 67 14.17 9.62 5.84
C GLN A 67 15.31 10.52 5.32
N GLY A 68 15.38 11.77 5.77
CA GLY A 68 16.43 12.71 5.37
C GLY A 68 16.21 13.40 4.01
N VAL A 69 15.01 13.29 3.44
CA VAL A 69 14.66 14.02 2.21
C VAL A 69 14.36 15.47 2.54
N ASP A 70 15.01 16.39 1.84
CA ASP A 70 14.69 17.82 1.96
C ASP A 70 13.34 18.11 1.26
N VAL A 71 12.29 18.20 2.07
CA VAL A 71 10.92 18.50 1.60
C VAL A 71 10.67 20.00 1.37
N ALA A 72 11.66 20.88 1.65
CA ALA A 72 11.60 22.30 1.31
C ALA A 72 12.04 22.52 -0.15
N ASP A 73 12.76 21.55 -0.75
CA ASP A 73 13.08 21.56 -2.17
C ASP A 73 11.79 21.44 -3.00
N ALA A 74 11.51 22.44 -3.82
CA ALA A 74 10.29 22.52 -4.62
C ALA A 74 10.12 21.34 -5.59
N THR A 75 11.22 20.84 -6.15
CA THR A 75 11.19 19.70 -7.10
C THR A 75 10.84 18.41 -6.38
N LYS A 76 11.45 18.17 -5.22
CA LYS A 76 11.15 16.99 -4.40
C LYS A 76 9.73 17.03 -3.85
N LEU A 77 9.28 18.20 -3.38
CA LEU A 77 7.90 18.38 -2.92
C LEU A 77 6.90 18.14 -4.06
N ALA A 78 7.16 18.65 -5.27
CA ALA A 78 6.31 18.39 -6.43
C ALA A 78 6.23 16.90 -6.78
N ALA A 79 7.36 16.17 -6.71
CA ALA A 79 7.38 14.73 -6.92
C ALA A 79 6.54 13.98 -5.86
N ILE A 80 6.66 14.36 -4.58
CA ILE A 80 5.85 13.79 -3.48
C ILE A 80 4.36 14.05 -3.72
N ARG A 81 3.98 15.27 -4.11
CA ARG A 81 2.58 15.63 -4.42
C ARG A 81 2.02 14.78 -5.56
N THR A 82 2.80 14.62 -6.63
CA THR A 82 2.42 13.77 -7.77
C THR A 82 2.24 12.32 -7.34
N GLN A 83 3.14 11.79 -6.52
CA GLN A 83 3.04 10.43 -5.99
C GLN A 83 1.77 10.26 -5.17
N VAL A 84 1.50 11.15 -4.21
CA VAL A 84 0.30 11.10 -3.36
C VAL A 84 -0.99 11.16 -4.21
N LEU A 85 -1.04 12.02 -5.23
CA LEU A 85 -2.18 12.10 -6.11
C LEU A 85 -2.39 10.78 -6.89
N ASN A 86 -1.32 10.23 -7.44
CA ASN A 86 -1.38 8.94 -8.15
C ASN A 86 -1.83 7.79 -7.23
N ASP A 87 -1.36 7.77 -5.99
CA ASP A 87 -1.76 6.76 -5.02
C ASP A 87 -3.25 6.86 -4.68
N LEU A 88 -3.79 8.08 -4.52
CA LEU A 88 -5.22 8.28 -4.29
C LEU A 88 -6.06 7.86 -5.52
N ILE A 89 -5.62 8.20 -6.73
CA ILE A 89 -6.27 7.75 -7.97
C ILE A 89 -6.26 6.22 -8.05
N ASN A 90 -5.12 5.58 -7.81
CA ASN A 90 -4.99 4.13 -7.85
C ASN A 90 -5.87 3.46 -6.79
N ASN A 91 -5.94 4.02 -5.58
CA ASN A 91 -6.80 3.52 -4.51
C ASN A 91 -8.28 3.58 -4.91
N GLU A 92 -8.72 4.68 -5.54
CA GLU A 92 -10.09 4.81 -6.03
C GLU A 92 -10.39 3.83 -7.17
N LEU A 93 -9.46 3.67 -8.13
CA LEU A 93 -9.58 2.68 -9.21
C LEU A 93 -9.75 1.25 -8.66
N VAL A 94 -8.93 0.87 -7.68
CA VAL A 94 -9.01 -0.44 -7.02
C VAL A 94 -10.33 -0.57 -6.26
N ALA A 95 -10.77 0.46 -5.53
CA ALA A 95 -12.02 0.43 -4.79
C ALA A 95 -13.23 0.22 -5.72
N GLN A 96 -13.25 0.90 -6.87
CA GLN A 96 -14.28 0.71 -7.90
C GLN A 96 -14.21 -0.70 -8.52
N GLY A 97 -13.00 -1.20 -8.78
CA GLY A 97 -12.77 -2.56 -9.28
C GLY A 97 -13.25 -3.63 -8.29
N VAL A 98 -12.94 -3.49 -7.02
CA VAL A 98 -13.45 -4.35 -5.93
C VAL A 98 -14.96 -4.33 -5.91
N LYS A 99 -15.57 -3.14 -5.90
CA LYS A 99 -17.04 -2.98 -5.87
C LYS A 99 -17.70 -3.64 -7.08
N SER A 100 -17.17 -3.45 -8.28
CA SER A 100 -17.74 -4.01 -9.52
C SER A 100 -17.55 -5.52 -9.62
N SER A 101 -16.48 -6.07 -9.05
CA SER A 101 -16.20 -7.52 -9.08
C SER A 101 -16.95 -8.31 -8.02
N GLY A 102 -17.57 -7.65 -7.03
CA GLY A 102 -18.20 -8.30 -5.88
C GLY A 102 -17.21 -9.08 -4.99
N THR A 103 -15.91 -8.83 -5.12
CA THR A 103 -14.89 -9.50 -4.31
C THR A 103 -15.00 -9.05 -2.84
N LEU A 104 -15.05 -10.02 -1.92
CA LEU A 104 -15.09 -9.76 -0.48
C LEU A 104 -14.08 -10.66 0.24
N ALA A 105 -13.55 -10.17 1.35
CA ALA A 105 -12.82 -11.00 2.30
C ALA A 105 -13.79 -11.91 3.07
N ASP A 106 -13.30 -13.07 3.44
CA ASP A 106 -14.02 -14.02 4.29
C ASP A 106 -13.81 -13.66 5.76
N ASP A 107 -14.86 -13.77 6.60
CA ASP A 107 -14.78 -13.48 8.03
C ASP A 107 -13.75 -14.36 8.74
N ALA A 108 -13.60 -15.62 8.32
CA ALA A 108 -12.60 -16.55 8.86
C ALA A 108 -11.17 -16.11 8.53
N GLU A 109 -10.94 -15.54 7.33
CA GLU A 109 -9.64 -14.97 6.95
C GLU A 109 -9.33 -13.70 7.77
N VAL A 110 -10.34 -12.85 7.98
CA VAL A 110 -10.23 -11.63 8.80
C VAL A 110 -9.86 -12.00 10.23
N GLU A 111 -10.54 -12.99 10.82
CA GLU A 111 -10.23 -13.45 12.16
C GLU A 111 -8.84 -14.08 12.24
N THR A 112 -8.46 -14.91 11.26
CA THR A 112 -7.11 -15.48 11.18
C THR A 112 -6.04 -14.40 11.15
N GLN A 113 -6.25 -13.35 10.35
CA GLN A 113 -5.31 -12.22 10.26
C GLN A 113 -5.26 -11.42 11.56
N PHE A 114 -6.41 -11.19 12.19
CA PHE A 114 -6.48 -10.55 13.51
C PHE A 114 -5.69 -11.34 14.56
N GLN A 115 -5.85 -12.66 14.61
CA GLN A 115 -5.09 -13.54 15.53
C GLN A 115 -3.58 -13.52 15.25
N ASN A 116 -3.17 -13.39 13.98
CA ASN A 116 -1.75 -13.23 13.63
C ASN A 116 -1.19 -11.90 14.14
N ILE A 117 -1.94 -10.80 13.99
CA ILE A 117 -1.56 -9.48 14.53
C ILE A 117 -1.45 -9.55 16.05
N LEU A 118 -2.42 -10.20 16.73
CA LEU A 118 -2.41 -10.40 18.17
C LEU A 118 -1.14 -11.10 18.65
N LYS A 119 -0.75 -12.20 17.98
CA LYS A 119 0.48 -12.95 18.29
C LYS A 119 1.73 -12.12 18.06
N GLN A 120 1.80 -11.40 16.93
CA GLN A 120 2.95 -10.55 16.57
C GLN A 120 3.11 -9.35 17.51
N SER A 121 1.99 -8.82 18.03
CA SER A 121 2.01 -7.73 19.02
C SER A 121 2.47 -8.19 20.41
N GLY A 122 2.63 -9.50 20.63
CA GLY A 122 2.99 -10.07 21.93
C GLY A 122 1.84 -10.24 22.89
N GLY A 123 0.61 -10.43 22.36
CA GLY A 123 -0.60 -10.76 23.10
C GLY A 123 -1.62 -9.61 23.23
N ALA A 124 -2.75 -9.94 23.84
CA ALA A 124 -3.94 -9.08 23.87
C ALA A 124 -3.70 -7.73 24.54
N ASP A 125 -3.01 -7.72 25.68
CA ASP A 125 -2.77 -6.48 26.44
C ASP A 125 -1.87 -5.50 25.68
N LYS A 126 -0.84 -6.03 25.01
CA LYS A 126 0.06 -5.19 24.20
C LYS A 126 -0.64 -4.64 22.96
N LEU A 127 -1.43 -5.48 22.26
CA LEU A 127 -2.23 -5.02 21.11
C LEU A 127 -3.23 -3.95 21.57
N LYS A 128 -3.93 -4.16 22.68
CA LYS A 128 -4.87 -3.19 23.24
C LYS A 128 -4.20 -1.86 23.57
N ALA A 129 -3.01 -1.90 24.18
CA ALA A 129 -2.24 -0.68 24.48
C ALA A 129 -1.84 0.06 23.19
N GLN A 130 -1.36 -0.65 22.15
CA GLN A 130 -1.01 -0.07 20.86
C GLN A 130 -2.23 0.54 20.17
N MET A 131 -3.37 -0.16 20.16
CA MET A 131 -4.63 0.34 19.60
C MET A 131 -5.10 1.61 20.34
N THR A 132 -5.03 1.62 21.68
CA THR A 132 -5.40 2.79 22.48
C THR A 132 -4.51 3.99 22.15
N ALA A 133 -3.19 3.80 22.06
CA ALA A 133 -2.25 4.85 21.67
C ALA A 133 -2.53 5.39 20.25
N ALA A 134 -3.02 4.54 19.36
CA ALA A 134 -3.39 4.90 17.98
C ALA A 134 -4.85 5.38 17.84
N ASN A 135 -5.63 5.52 18.92
CA ASN A 135 -7.08 5.79 18.89
C ASN A 135 -7.85 4.83 17.96
N LEU A 136 -7.46 3.56 17.97
CA LEU A 136 -8.02 2.51 17.13
C LEU A 136 -8.85 1.54 17.98
N THR A 137 -10.06 1.23 17.55
CA THR A 137 -10.89 0.19 18.16
C THR A 137 -10.66 -1.17 17.48
N GLU A 138 -10.97 -2.28 18.15
CA GLU A 138 -10.87 -3.61 17.54
C GLU A 138 -11.78 -3.73 16.31
N ALA A 139 -13.01 -3.21 16.37
CA ALA A 139 -13.91 -3.19 15.23
C ALA A 139 -13.29 -2.45 14.03
N LYS A 140 -12.61 -1.32 14.27
CA LYS A 140 -11.93 -0.57 13.21
C LYS A 140 -10.71 -1.30 12.68
N LEU A 141 -9.96 -1.99 13.55
CA LEU A 141 -8.85 -2.85 13.12
C LEU A 141 -9.36 -3.98 12.21
N LYS A 142 -10.43 -4.68 12.59
CA LYS A 142 -11.04 -5.73 11.76
C LYS A 142 -11.60 -5.19 10.45
N ASP A 143 -12.25 -4.02 10.45
CA ASP A 143 -12.68 -3.33 9.21
C ASP A 143 -11.50 -3.03 8.27
N ASN A 144 -10.38 -2.57 8.82
CA ASN A 144 -9.16 -2.34 8.04
C ASN A 144 -8.59 -3.65 7.46
N ILE A 145 -8.56 -4.72 8.25
CA ILE A 145 -8.15 -6.06 7.82
C ILE A 145 -9.05 -6.55 6.67
N THR A 146 -10.37 -6.40 6.83
CA THR A 146 -11.36 -6.78 5.80
C THR A 146 -11.09 -6.06 4.49
N LYS A 147 -10.91 -4.74 4.53
CA LYS A 147 -10.58 -3.94 3.34
C LYS A 147 -9.29 -4.39 2.68
N GLN A 148 -8.25 -4.61 3.47
CA GLN A 148 -6.96 -5.06 2.97
C GLN A 148 -7.03 -6.44 2.29
N LEU A 149 -7.66 -7.42 2.95
CA LEU A 149 -7.83 -8.76 2.40
C LEU A 149 -8.71 -8.74 1.13
N THR A 150 -9.75 -7.91 1.11
CA THR A 150 -10.59 -7.71 -0.07
C THR A 150 -9.80 -7.17 -1.26
N ILE A 151 -8.99 -6.13 -1.06
CA ILE A 151 -8.10 -5.57 -2.09
C ILE A 151 -7.09 -6.64 -2.55
N GLN A 152 -6.48 -7.35 -1.62
CA GLN A 152 -5.52 -8.42 -1.94
C GLN A 152 -6.18 -9.51 -2.80
N LYS A 153 -7.36 -10.00 -2.42
CA LYS A 153 -8.13 -10.98 -3.21
C LYS A 153 -8.45 -10.45 -4.61
N PHE A 154 -8.88 -9.21 -4.71
CA PHE A 154 -9.16 -8.57 -5.99
C PHE A 154 -7.91 -8.53 -6.88
N LEU A 155 -6.76 -8.11 -6.34
CA LEU A 155 -5.51 -8.06 -7.09
C LEU A 155 -5.07 -9.47 -7.51
N LEU A 156 -5.08 -10.46 -6.61
CA LEU A 156 -4.70 -11.83 -6.92
C LEU A 156 -5.62 -12.51 -7.96
N LYS A 157 -6.88 -12.12 -8.01
CA LYS A 157 -7.82 -12.59 -9.03
C LYS A 157 -7.51 -12.01 -10.42
N ASN A 158 -6.96 -10.81 -10.48
CA ASN A 158 -6.75 -10.07 -11.73
C ASN A 158 -5.29 -10.03 -12.18
N VAL A 159 -4.34 -10.37 -11.31
CA VAL A 159 -2.90 -10.34 -11.56
C VAL A 159 -2.30 -11.70 -11.20
N ASP A 160 -1.79 -12.41 -12.20
CA ASP A 160 -1.05 -13.66 -11.95
C ASP A 160 0.37 -13.36 -11.45
N ILE A 161 0.48 -13.15 -10.12
CA ILE A 161 1.76 -12.90 -9.47
C ILE A 161 2.65 -14.14 -9.39
N SER A 162 2.13 -15.35 -9.69
CA SER A 162 2.91 -16.60 -9.67
C SER A 162 3.95 -16.65 -10.80
N THR A 163 3.74 -15.86 -11.86
CA THR A 163 4.70 -15.68 -12.95
C THR A 163 5.96 -14.94 -12.55
N ALA A 164 5.93 -14.23 -11.42
CA ALA A 164 7.10 -13.54 -10.88
C ALA A 164 8.09 -14.54 -10.28
N THR A 165 9.05 -14.97 -11.08
CA THR A 165 10.12 -15.89 -10.67
C THR A 165 11.48 -15.21 -10.74
N SER A 166 12.50 -15.82 -10.16
CA SER A 166 13.87 -15.31 -10.19
C SER A 166 14.84 -16.43 -10.63
N SER A 167 15.62 -16.14 -11.64
CA SER A 167 16.69 -17.02 -12.13
C SER A 167 18.00 -16.79 -11.35
N ASP A 168 18.91 -17.76 -11.39
CA ASP A 168 20.24 -17.62 -10.80
C ASP A 168 21.06 -16.51 -11.49
N ALA A 169 20.85 -16.29 -12.77
CA ALA A 169 21.48 -15.20 -13.52
C ALA A 169 21.04 -13.82 -13.02
N GLU A 170 19.74 -13.64 -12.75
CA GLU A 170 19.21 -12.40 -12.18
C GLU A 170 19.70 -12.16 -10.76
N ILE A 171 19.78 -13.22 -9.96
CA ILE A 171 20.33 -13.14 -8.60
C ILE A 171 21.79 -12.70 -8.65
N LYS A 172 22.59 -13.32 -9.53
CA LYS A 172 24.00 -12.95 -9.70
C LYS A 172 24.13 -11.51 -10.16
N LYS A 173 23.38 -11.10 -11.16
CA LYS A 173 23.39 -9.72 -11.64
C LYS A 173 23.02 -8.72 -10.54
N PHE A 174 21.95 -8.99 -9.79
CA PHE A 174 21.53 -8.14 -8.67
C PHE A 174 22.63 -8.02 -7.61
N TYR A 175 23.26 -9.14 -7.27
CA TYR A 175 24.36 -9.16 -6.32
C TYR A 175 25.56 -8.34 -6.84
N ASP A 176 26.01 -8.57 -8.06
CA ASP A 176 27.15 -7.87 -8.67
C ASP A 176 26.90 -6.35 -8.74
N ASP A 177 25.68 -5.93 -9.15
CA ASP A 177 25.31 -4.52 -9.25
C ASP A 177 25.30 -3.82 -7.88
N ASN A 178 24.84 -4.51 -6.82
CA ASN A 178 24.69 -3.93 -5.48
C ASN A 178 25.93 -4.07 -4.59
N THR A 179 26.89 -4.92 -4.99
CA THR A 179 28.15 -5.10 -4.24
C THR A 179 29.34 -4.42 -4.90
N LYS A 180 29.15 -3.87 -6.09
CA LYS A 180 30.19 -3.15 -6.83
C LYS A 180 30.73 -1.98 -6.00
N GLY A 181 32.01 -2.02 -5.69
CA GLY A 181 32.69 -0.97 -4.91
C GLY A 181 32.67 -1.20 -3.38
N LEU A 182 32.03 -2.22 -2.88
CA LEU A 182 32.12 -2.59 -1.47
C LEU A 182 33.48 -3.22 -1.17
N LYS A 183 34.17 -2.78 -0.10
CA LYS A 183 35.44 -3.35 0.32
C LYS A 183 35.33 -4.81 0.80
N THR A 184 34.21 -5.15 1.43
CA THR A 184 33.93 -6.48 1.99
C THR A 184 32.47 -6.86 1.71
N PRO A 185 32.17 -7.30 0.46
CA PRO A 185 30.81 -7.75 0.15
C PRO A 185 30.48 -9.05 0.90
N PRO A 186 29.22 -9.25 1.31
CA PRO A 186 28.77 -10.52 1.86
C PRO A 186 28.94 -11.62 0.80
N LYS A 187 29.14 -12.86 1.19
CA LYS A 187 29.22 -13.96 0.21
C LYS A 187 27.86 -14.18 -0.45
N LEU A 188 27.82 -14.31 -1.78
CA LEU A 188 26.57 -14.52 -2.53
C LEU A 188 25.71 -15.65 -1.94
N LYS A 189 26.34 -16.77 -1.52
CA LYS A 189 25.63 -17.91 -0.91
C LYS A 189 24.81 -17.54 0.33
N ASP A 190 25.28 -16.55 1.11
CA ASP A 190 24.69 -16.17 2.39
C ASP A 190 23.49 -15.22 2.20
N VAL A 191 23.43 -14.51 1.05
CA VAL A 191 22.38 -13.54 0.71
C VAL A 191 21.52 -13.98 -0.48
N LYS A 192 21.82 -15.13 -1.10
CA LYS A 192 21.17 -15.62 -2.32
C LYS A 192 19.63 -15.67 -2.19
N GLU A 193 19.14 -16.22 -1.10
CA GLU A 193 17.69 -16.37 -0.89
C GLU A 193 17.02 -15.01 -0.63
N GLN A 194 17.65 -14.13 0.10
CA GLN A 194 17.18 -12.77 0.32
C GLN A 194 17.08 -11.99 -1.01
N ILE A 195 18.11 -12.09 -1.86
CA ILE A 195 18.10 -11.47 -3.20
C ILE A 195 16.99 -12.08 -4.05
N ARG A 196 16.82 -13.41 -4.02
CA ARG A 196 15.74 -14.10 -4.72
C ARG A 196 14.37 -13.51 -4.37
N GLN A 197 14.08 -13.40 -3.08
CA GLN A 197 12.81 -12.85 -2.59
C GLN A 197 12.65 -11.39 -2.98
N GLN A 198 13.71 -10.61 -2.93
CA GLN A 198 13.67 -9.20 -3.36
C GLN A 198 13.32 -9.06 -4.85
N ILE A 199 13.93 -9.88 -5.72
CA ILE A 199 13.65 -9.87 -7.16
C ILE A 199 12.20 -10.28 -7.43
N ILE A 200 11.72 -11.35 -6.76
CA ILE A 200 10.33 -11.80 -6.90
C ILE A 200 9.36 -10.70 -6.46
N THR A 201 9.60 -10.09 -5.31
CA THR A 201 8.76 -8.97 -4.81
C THR A 201 8.73 -7.80 -5.78
N ASN A 202 9.88 -7.41 -6.33
CA ASN A 202 9.96 -6.33 -7.31
C ASN A 202 9.16 -6.67 -8.59
N LYS A 203 9.26 -7.91 -9.08
CA LYS A 203 8.49 -8.36 -10.25
C LYS A 203 6.98 -8.40 -9.97
N GLN A 204 6.56 -8.88 -8.79
CA GLN A 204 5.16 -8.84 -8.37
C GLN A 204 4.63 -7.41 -8.33
N GLN A 205 5.41 -6.48 -7.79
CA GLN A 205 5.04 -5.06 -7.78
C GLN A 205 4.92 -4.49 -9.21
N GLN A 206 5.81 -4.87 -10.12
CA GLN A 206 5.73 -4.47 -11.54
C GLN A 206 4.45 -5.00 -12.21
N LEU A 207 4.06 -6.25 -11.94
CA LEU A 207 2.81 -6.82 -12.46
C LEU A 207 1.58 -6.07 -11.93
N ILE A 208 1.56 -5.75 -10.64
CA ILE A 208 0.49 -4.96 -10.02
C ILE A 208 0.45 -3.55 -10.64
N ASN A 209 1.59 -2.89 -10.79
CA ASN A 209 1.67 -1.56 -11.40
C ASN A 209 1.20 -1.56 -12.86
N ALA A 210 1.55 -2.61 -13.63
CA ALA A 210 1.06 -2.78 -15.01
C ALA A 210 -0.46 -2.94 -15.05
N PHE A 211 -1.03 -3.71 -14.13
CA PHE A 211 -2.48 -3.86 -13.99
C PHE A 211 -3.16 -2.52 -13.65
N LEU A 212 -2.62 -1.76 -12.67
CA LEU A 212 -3.16 -0.46 -12.30
C LEU A 212 -3.07 0.55 -13.46
N THR A 213 -1.98 0.52 -14.22
CA THR A 213 -1.82 1.34 -15.43
C THR A 213 -2.87 0.99 -16.47
N ALA A 214 -3.11 -0.30 -16.71
CA ALA A 214 -4.15 -0.75 -17.64
C ALA A 214 -5.57 -0.42 -17.15
N LEU A 215 -5.81 -0.49 -15.84
CA LEU A 215 -7.08 -0.11 -15.23
C LEU A 215 -7.32 1.41 -15.39
N ARG A 216 -6.30 2.22 -15.14
CA ARG A 216 -6.34 3.67 -15.32
C ARG A 216 -6.61 4.07 -16.77
N ALA A 217 -5.98 3.40 -17.74
CA ALA A 217 -6.16 3.67 -19.16
C ALA A 217 -7.59 3.41 -19.67
N LYS A 218 -8.36 2.56 -18.96
CA LYS A 218 -9.76 2.25 -19.25
C LYS A 218 -10.76 3.12 -18.48
N SER A 219 -10.26 4.05 -17.66
CA SER A 219 -11.07 4.86 -16.74
C SER A 219 -11.02 6.34 -17.12
N ASP A 220 -12.10 7.07 -16.87
CA ASP A 220 -12.11 8.53 -17.01
C ASP A 220 -11.46 9.16 -15.77
N VAL A 221 -10.17 9.51 -15.89
CA VAL A 221 -9.39 10.16 -14.84
C VAL A 221 -9.15 11.61 -15.22
N LYS A 222 -9.67 12.53 -14.42
CA LYS A 222 -9.46 13.98 -14.56
C LYS A 222 -8.71 14.51 -13.34
N THR A 223 -7.75 15.39 -13.54
CA THR A 223 -6.98 16.04 -12.47
C THR A 223 -7.24 17.54 -12.52
N SER A 224 -7.44 18.14 -11.33
CA SER A 224 -7.70 19.58 -11.13
C SER A 224 -6.55 20.21 -10.32
N PHE A 225 -5.30 19.83 -10.65
CA PHE A 225 -4.12 20.06 -9.81
C PHE A 225 -3.16 21.09 -10.43
#